data_82a736605ce3aee9b28dab530d8c7371
#
_entry.id   82a736605ce3aee9b28dab530d8c7371
#
_cell.length_a   1.000
_cell.length_b   1.000
_cell.length_c   1.000
_cell.angle_alpha   90.00
_cell.angle_beta   90.00
_cell.angle_gamma   90.00
#
_symmetry.space_group_name_H-M   'P 1'
#
loop_
_entity.id
_entity.type
_entity.pdbx_description
1 polymer ?
#
loop_
_entity_poly.entity_id
_entity_poly.type
_entity_poly.pdbx_seq_one_letter_code
_entity_poly.pdbx_strand_id
1 'polypeptide(L)'
;VYSAIPAERILAAADKLFYTQGIRAVGVDAVAAEAGVSKRTLYNHYPSKDALIAAYLTARFRQITPSDAPAREQLLGAFDRLERILADGSFRGCPYVNAVIEIGDPKHQAAGIAVQFKEQRRLWYRALLERMGIGAA
;
A
#
# COMPACT_ATOMS: atom_id res chain seq x y z
N VAL A 1 5.36 -26.23 11.25
CA VAL A 1 5.15 -24.83 11.64
C VAL A 1 5.87 -23.95 10.63
N TYR A 2 5.12 -23.29 9.79
CA TYR A 2 5.68 -22.33 8.83
C TYR A 2 6.15 -21.10 9.60
N SER A 3 7.41 -21.01 9.89
CA SER A 3 8.01 -19.79 10.43
C SER A 3 8.23 -18.84 9.25
N ALA A 4 7.49 -17.73 9.21
CA ALA A 4 7.72 -16.68 8.22
C ALA A 4 9.17 -16.22 8.28
N ILE A 5 9.81 -16.03 7.12
CA ILE A 5 11.19 -15.54 7.04
C ILE A 5 11.27 -14.12 7.66
N PRO A 6 12.45 -13.74 8.23
CA PRO A 6 12.60 -12.46 8.90
C PRO A 6 12.15 -11.25 8.08
N ALA A 7 12.43 -11.21 6.79
CA ALA A 7 12.01 -10.12 5.91
C ALA A 7 10.48 -9.95 5.86
N GLU A 8 9.72 -11.06 5.80
CA GLU A 8 8.26 -11.04 5.80
C GLU A 8 7.71 -10.55 7.14
N ARG A 9 8.30 -10.97 8.24
CA ARG A 9 7.92 -10.53 9.59
C ARG A 9 8.15 -9.04 9.77
N ILE A 10 9.28 -8.54 9.29
CA ILE A 10 9.61 -7.11 9.33
C ILE A 10 8.60 -6.31 8.48
N LEU A 11 8.29 -6.78 7.29
CA LEU A 11 7.36 -6.11 6.39
C LEU A 11 5.93 -6.07 6.97
N ALA A 12 5.47 -7.17 7.56
CA ALA A 12 4.18 -7.24 8.25
C ALA A 12 4.11 -6.30 9.45
N ALA A 13 5.17 -6.22 10.24
CA ALA A 13 5.28 -5.30 11.37
C ALA A 13 5.28 -3.84 10.91
N ALA A 14 6.02 -3.52 9.86
CA ALA A 14 6.04 -2.19 9.25
C ALA A 14 4.65 -1.81 8.73
N ASP A 15 3.98 -2.70 8.02
CA ASP A 15 2.62 -2.48 7.52
C ASP A 15 1.65 -2.12 8.64
N LYS A 16 1.64 -2.91 9.70
CA LYS A 16 0.79 -2.68 10.86
C LYS A 16 1.07 -1.33 11.52
N LEU A 17 2.33 -1.06 11.85
CA LEU A 17 2.70 0.12 12.62
C LEU A 17 2.63 1.41 11.78
N PHE A 18 3.14 1.41 10.57
CA PHE A 18 3.12 2.57 9.71
C PHE A 18 1.68 2.98 9.34
N TYR A 19 0.83 2.01 9.09
CA TYR A 19 -0.55 2.30 8.75
C TYR A 19 -1.37 2.80 9.95
N THR A 20 -1.22 2.18 11.13
CA THR A 20 -2.03 2.52 12.30
C THR A 20 -1.52 3.72 13.07
N GLN A 21 -0.20 3.96 13.11
CA GLN A 21 0.42 4.99 13.93
C GLN A 21 1.06 6.12 13.13
N GLY A 22 1.21 5.93 11.82
CA GLY A 22 1.88 6.88 10.94
C GLY A 22 3.38 6.63 10.79
N ILE A 23 3.91 7.01 9.64
CA ILE A 23 5.33 6.78 9.28
C ILE A 23 6.27 7.58 10.17
N ARG A 24 5.93 8.83 10.49
CA ARG A 24 6.78 9.70 11.32
C ARG A 24 6.89 9.24 12.76
N ALA A 25 5.79 8.76 13.33
CA ALA A 25 5.74 8.35 14.73
C ALA A 25 6.44 7.02 14.99
N VAL A 26 6.64 6.20 13.97
CA VAL A 26 7.19 4.84 14.10
C VAL A 26 8.65 4.81 13.67
N GLY A 27 9.53 4.47 14.61
CA GLY A 27 10.95 4.24 14.32
C GLY A 27 11.24 2.78 13.97
N VAL A 28 12.41 2.55 13.38
CA VAL A 28 12.86 1.19 13.03
C VAL A 28 13.00 0.28 14.25
N ASP A 29 13.29 0.83 15.43
CA ASP A 29 13.36 0.07 16.68
C ASP A 29 12.00 -0.56 17.03
N ALA A 30 10.93 0.20 16.88
CA ALA A 30 9.57 -0.29 17.12
C ALA A 30 9.18 -1.39 16.12
N VAL A 31 9.56 -1.24 14.86
CA VAL A 31 9.32 -2.25 13.81
C VAL A 31 10.09 -3.54 14.12
N ALA A 32 11.37 -3.43 14.50
CA ALA A 32 12.18 -4.59 14.86
C ALA A 32 11.60 -5.33 16.08
N ALA A 33 11.18 -4.59 17.10
CA ALA A 33 10.54 -5.17 18.30
C ALA A 33 9.24 -5.89 17.96
N GLU A 34 8.36 -5.28 17.17
CA GLU A 34 7.09 -5.89 16.72
C GLU A 34 7.35 -7.15 15.88
N ALA A 35 8.36 -7.13 15.03
CA ALA A 35 8.75 -8.26 14.20
C ALA A 35 9.47 -9.40 14.97
N GLY A 36 9.90 -9.12 16.19
CA GLY A 36 10.68 -10.07 16.99
C GLY A 36 12.06 -10.33 16.41
N VAL A 37 12.70 -9.32 15.83
CA VAL A 37 14.06 -9.40 15.27
C VAL A 37 14.95 -8.32 15.87
N SER A 38 16.28 -8.51 15.75
CA SER A 38 17.22 -7.47 16.12
C SER A 38 17.20 -6.32 15.09
N LYS A 39 17.60 -5.13 15.53
CA LYS A 39 17.79 -3.97 14.64
C LYS A 39 18.79 -4.28 13.52
N ARG A 40 19.84 -5.03 13.83
CA ARG A 40 20.82 -5.49 12.83
C ARG A 40 20.18 -6.37 11.77
N THR A 41 19.35 -7.32 12.15
CA THR A 41 18.61 -8.18 11.22
C THR A 41 17.69 -7.34 10.34
N LEU A 42 16.99 -6.35 10.90
CA LEU A 42 16.16 -5.43 10.13
C LEU A 42 16.98 -4.70 9.06
N TYR A 43 18.10 -4.09 9.45
CA TYR A 43 18.95 -3.35 8.51
C TYR A 43 19.63 -4.24 7.46
N ASN A 44 19.84 -5.52 7.75
CA ASN A 44 20.35 -6.46 6.77
C ASN A 44 19.34 -6.70 5.61
N HIS A 45 18.05 -6.62 5.91
CA HIS A 45 16.99 -6.77 4.91
C HIS A 45 16.55 -5.45 4.28
N TYR A 46 16.49 -4.39 5.08
CA TYR A 46 16.05 -3.04 4.67
C TYR A 46 17.07 -2.03 5.18
N PRO A 47 17.97 -1.54 4.32
CA PRO A 47 19.15 -0.76 4.73
C PRO A 47 18.84 0.59 5.41
N SER A 48 17.61 1.11 5.23
CA SER A 48 17.18 2.38 5.79
C SER A 48 15.68 2.37 6.10
N LYS A 49 15.23 3.33 6.89
CA LYS A 49 13.79 3.54 7.10
C LYS A 49 13.09 3.86 5.78
N ASP A 50 13.72 4.64 4.90
CA ASP A 50 13.17 4.98 3.59
C ASP A 50 13.00 3.74 2.71
N ALA A 51 13.96 2.82 2.72
CA ALA A 51 13.85 1.54 2.02
C ALA A 51 12.70 0.70 2.58
N LEU A 52 12.50 0.69 3.89
CA LEU A 52 11.40 -0.02 4.54
C LEU A 52 10.04 0.60 4.19
N ILE A 53 9.94 1.92 4.16
CA ILE A 53 8.72 2.64 3.73
C ILE A 53 8.38 2.28 2.28
N ALA A 54 9.35 2.31 1.39
CA ALA A 54 9.15 1.94 -0.01
C ALA A 54 8.67 0.49 -0.16
N ALA A 55 9.26 -0.43 0.57
CA ALA A 55 8.86 -1.83 0.59
C ALA A 55 7.43 -2.03 1.13
N TYR A 56 7.08 -1.31 2.19
CA TYR A 56 5.73 -1.29 2.76
C TYR A 56 4.68 -0.83 1.73
N LEU A 57 4.92 0.28 1.05
CA LEU A 57 3.99 0.81 0.05
C LEU A 57 3.92 -0.09 -1.18
N THR A 58 5.05 -0.63 -1.64
CA THR A 58 5.10 -1.56 -2.76
C THR A 58 4.34 -2.85 -2.46
N ALA A 59 4.44 -3.37 -1.25
CA ALA A 59 3.72 -4.57 -0.83
C ALA A 59 2.20 -4.35 -0.82
N ARG A 60 1.75 -3.14 -0.51
CA ARG A 60 0.34 -2.75 -0.59
C ARG A 60 -0.15 -2.49 -2.01
N PHE A 61 0.77 -2.35 -2.95
CA PHE A 61 0.47 -2.11 -4.35
C PHE A 61 -0.10 -3.39 -4.97
N ARG A 62 -1.39 -3.57 -4.85
CA ARG A 62 -2.08 -4.71 -5.47
C ARG A 62 -2.22 -4.46 -6.95
N GLN A 63 -1.63 -5.32 -7.75
CA GLN A 63 -1.88 -5.32 -9.18
C GLN A 63 -3.34 -5.66 -9.46
N ILE A 64 -3.89 -4.99 -10.47
CA ILE A 64 -5.24 -5.28 -10.92
C ILE A 64 -5.19 -6.63 -11.66
N THR A 65 -5.89 -7.61 -11.12
CA THR A 65 -6.00 -8.92 -11.77
C THR A 65 -6.89 -8.78 -13.01
N PRO A 66 -6.42 -9.19 -14.18
CA PRO A 66 -7.26 -9.26 -15.36
C PRO A 66 -8.53 -10.08 -15.09
N SER A 67 -9.66 -9.63 -15.60
CA SER A 67 -10.94 -10.30 -15.44
C SER A 67 -11.74 -10.22 -16.74
N ASP A 68 -12.40 -11.33 -17.08
CA ASP A 68 -13.31 -11.41 -18.23
C ASP A 68 -14.75 -11.03 -17.86
N ALA A 69 -15.00 -10.67 -16.60
CA ALA A 69 -16.32 -10.22 -16.18
C ALA A 69 -16.73 -8.94 -16.92
N PRO A 70 -18.05 -8.71 -17.12
CA PRO A 70 -18.54 -7.47 -17.73
C PRO A 70 -17.99 -6.23 -17.02
N ALA A 71 -17.68 -5.19 -17.79
CA ALA A 71 -17.06 -3.97 -17.26
C ALA A 71 -17.88 -3.34 -16.13
N ARG A 72 -19.21 -3.33 -16.27
CA ARG A 72 -20.12 -2.82 -15.25
C ARG A 72 -20.01 -3.59 -13.92
N GLU A 73 -19.91 -4.91 -13.99
CA GLU A 73 -19.75 -5.75 -12.79
C GLU A 73 -18.40 -5.51 -12.10
N GLN A 74 -17.34 -5.35 -12.88
CA GLN A 74 -16.03 -5.01 -12.33
C GLN A 74 -16.03 -3.65 -11.63
N LEU A 75 -16.70 -2.66 -12.24
CA LEU A 75 -16.83 -1.33 -11.67
C LEU A 75 -17.61 -1.35 -10.36
N LEU A 76 -18.79 -1.98 -10.35
CA LEU A 76 -19.60 -2.12 -9.13
C LEU A 76 -18.85 -2.90 -8.03
N GLY A 77 -18.17 -3.97 -8.38
CA GLY A 77 -17.36 -4.75 -7.45
C GLY A 77 -16.23 -3.93 -6.80
N ALA A 78 -15.69 -2.94 -7.52
CA ALA A 78 -14.69 -2.03 -6.94
C ALA A 78 -15.32 -1.12 -5.86
N PHE A 79 -16.53 -0.63 -6.07
CA PHE A 79 -17.26 0.15 -5.07
C PHE A 79 -17.70 -0.69 -3.88
N ASP A 80 -18.18 -1.91 -4.10
CA ASP A 80 -18.51 -2.85 -3.02
C ASP A 80 -17.29 -3.13 -2.12
N ARG A 81 -16.13 -3.27 -2.73
CA ARG A 81 -14.86 -3.44 -2.01
C ARG A 81 -14.50 -2.22 -1.20
N LEU A 82 -14.68 -1.03 -1.79
CA LEU A 82 -14.44 0.23 -1.10
C LEU A 82 -15.39 0.41 0.09
N GLU A 83 -16.65 0.09 -0.08
CA GLU A 83 -17.64 0.11 1.01
C GLU A 83 -17.21 -0.76 2.20
N ARG A 84 -16.76 -1.99 1.93
CA ARG A 84 -16.25 -2.88 2.98
C ARG A 84 -15.01 -2.32 3.68
N ILE A 85 -14.10 -1.72 2.92
CA ILE A 85 -12.89 -1.10 3.48
C ILE A 85 -13.25 0.09 4.38
N LEU A 86 -14.19 0.92 3.95
CA LEU A 86 -14.64 2.09 4.72
C LEU A 86 -15.45 1.71 5.97
N ALA A 87 -16.15 0.59 5.93
CA ALA A 87 -16.91 0.07 7.06
C ALA A 87 -16.02 -0.60 8.13
N ASP A 88 -14.79 -0.96 7.77
CA ASP A 88 -13.83 -1.54 8.70
C ASP A 88 -13.33 -0.48 9.69
N GLY A 89 -13.49 -0.75 10.98
CA GLY A 89 -13.05 0.16 12.05
C GLY A 89 -11.55 0.42 12.11
N SER A 90 -10.75 -0.35 11.39
CA SER A 90 -9.30 -0.16 11.26
C SER A 90 -8.90 0.79 10.11
N PHE A 91 -9.86 1.28 9.34
CA PHE A 91 -9.58 2.18 8.21
C PHE A 91 -9.00 3.52 8.67
N ARG A 92 -7.83 3.86 8.17
CA ARG A 92 -7.07 5.08 8.51
C ARG A 92 -6.77 5.93 7.27
N GLY A 93 -7.47 5.74 6.18
CA GLY A 93 -7.23 6.46 4.94
C GLY A 93 -6.39 5.68 3.94
N CYS A 94 -6.03 6.35 2.88
CA CYS A 94 -5.19 5.77 1.82
C CYS A 94 -3.71 5.76 2.27
N PRO A 95 -3.05 4.60 2.34
CA PRO A 95 -1.67 4.52 2.79
C PRO A 95 -0.70 5.34 1.93
N TYR A 96 -0.95 5.47 0.65
CA TYR A 96 -0.12 6.24 -0.28
C TYR A 96 -0.25 7.75 -0.04
N VAL A 97 -1.47 8.24 0.11
CA VAL A 97 -1.73 9.66 0.41
C VAL A 97 -1.16 10.01 1.78
N ASN A 98 -1.40 9.18 2.78
CA ASN A 98 -0.87 9.38 4.13
C ASN A 98 0.66 9.47 4.12
N ALA A 99 1.32 8.53 3.42
CA ALA A 99 2.77 8.52 3.31
C ALA A 99 3.33 9.79 2.64
N VAL A 100 2.75 10.22 1.53
CA VAL A 100 3.19 11.42 0.80
C VAL A 100 3.05 12.68 1.66
N ILE A 101 1.93 12.82 2.37
CA ILE A 101 1.69 13.96 3.24
C ILE A 101 2.67 13.98 4.43
N GLU A 102 2.86 12.83 5.08
CA GLU A 102 3.76 12.73 6.22
C GLU A 102 5.23 12.96 5.87
N ILE A 103 5.68 12.44 4.73
CA ILE A 103 7.07 12.58 4.28
C ILE A 103 7.34 14.00 3.83
N GLY A 104 6.41 14.62 3.09
CA GLY A 104 6.51 16.02 2.65
C GLY A 104 7.64 16.31 1.65
N ASP A 105 8.31 15.30 1.13
CA ASP A 105 9.37 15.43 0.13
C ASP A 105 8.94 14.81 -1.20
N PRO A 106 8.67 15.62 -2.23
CA PRO A 106 8.23 15.11 -3.54
C PRO A 106 9.31 14.28 -4.27
N LYS A 107 10.57 14.36 -3.85
CA LYS A 107 11.67 13.57 -4.41
C LYS A 107 11.83 12.22 -3.74
N HIS A 108 11.16 12.00 -2.61
CA HIS A 108 11.20 10.71 -1.93
C HIS A 108 10.58 9.63 -2.80
N GLN A 109 11.16 8.42 -2.81
CA GLN A 109 10.67 7.31 -3.63
C GLN A 109 9.21 6.94 -3.36
N ALA A 110 8.69 7.18 -2.16
CA ALA A 110 7.29 6.97 -1.82
C ALA A 110 6.34 7.79 -2.69
N ALA A 111 6.72 9.01 -3.09
CA ALA A 111 5.92 9.84 -3.97
C ALA A 111 5.74 9.20 -5.35
N GLY A 112 6.82 8.64 -5.91
CA GLY A 112 6.77 7.91 -7.18
C GLY A 112 5.89 6.66 -7.12
N ILE A 113 5.98 5.90 -6.03
CA ILE A 113 5.14 4.72 -5.79
C ILE A 113 3.66 5.12 -5.71
N ALA A 114 3.35 6.20 -5.00
CA ALA A 114 1.99 6.71 -4.86
C ALA A 114 1.40 7.16 -6.20
N VAL A 115 2.18 7.91 -6.99
CA VAL A 115 1.77 8.35 -8.34
C VAL A 115 1.49 7.14 -9.23
N GLN A 116 2.39 6.17 -9.24
CA GLN A 116 2.24 4.96 -10.04
C GLN A 116 0.98 4.16 -9.66
N PHE A 117 0.71 4.02 -8.38
CA PHE A 117 -0.52 3.37 -7.89
C PHE A 117 -1.78 4.10 -8.36
N LYS A 118 -1.82 5.41 -8.20
CA LYS A 118 -2.98 6.23 -8.59
C LYS A 118 -3.19 6.20 -10.10
N GLU A 119 -2.12 6.28 -10.87
CA GLU A 119 -2.20 6.23 -12.34
C GLU A 119 -2.69 4.88 -12.84
N GLN A 120 -2.22 3.78 -12.28
CA GLN A 120 -2.74 2.45 -12.61
C GLN A 120 -4.24 2.32 -12.33
N ARG A 121 -4.70 2.85 -11.20
CA ARG A 121 -6.12 2.84 -10.86
C ARG A 121 -6.95 3.71 -11.81
N ARG A 122 -6.45 4.89 -12.13
CA ARG A 122 -7.10 5.80 -13.08
C ARG A 122 -7.28 5.13 -14.45
N LEU A 123 -6.22 4.53 -14.97
CA LEU A 123 -6.25 3.84 -16.27
C LEU A 123 -7.21 2.65 -16.27
N TRP A 124 -7.25 1.90 -15.18
CA TRP A 124 -8.17 0.78 -15.04
C TRP A 124 -9.64 1.24 -15.07
N TYR A 125 -10.01 2.25 -14.30
CA TYR A 125 -11.37 2.80 -14.34
C TYR A 125 -11.71 3.35 -15.72
N ARG A 126 -10.78 4.07 -16.33
CA ARG A 126 -10.97 4.60 -17.68
C ARG A 126 -11.28 3.48 -18.68
N ALA A 127 -10.49 2.41 -18.66
CA ALA A 127 -10.69 1.27 -19.56
C ALA A 127 -12.07 0.61 -19.38
N LEU A 128 -12.54 0.47 -18.13
CA LEU A 128 -13.88 -0.04 -17.86
C LEU A 128 -14.98 0.87 -18.43
N LEU A 129 -14.87 2.18 -18.23
CA LEU A 129 -15.83 3.15 -18.72
C LEU A 129 -15.87 3.17 -20.25
N GLU A 130 -14.72 3.10 -20.91
CA GLU A 130 -14.63 3.02 -22.37
C GLU A 130 -15.32 1.76 -22.91
N ARG A 131 -15.11 0.61 -22.24
CA ARG A 131 -15.82 -0.65 -22.58
C ARG A 131 -17.33 -0.56 -22.39
N MET A 132 -17.81 0.32 -21.52
CA MET A 132 -19.23 0.59 -21.31
C MET A 132 -19.80 1.62 -22.28
N GLY A 133 -19.00 2.12 -23.22
CA GLY A 133 -19.39 3.18 -24.16
C GLY A 133 -19.42 4.58 -23.53
N ILE A 134 -18.84 4.74 -22.35
CA ILE A 134 -18.72 6.03 -21.67
C ILE A 134 -17.34 6.57 -21.99
N GLY A 135 -17.24 7.37 -23.04
CA GLY A 135 -15.99 8.03 -23.41
C GLY A 135 -15.88 9.40 -22.75
N ALA A 136 -14.63 9.87 -22.55
CA ALA A 136 -14.40 11.27 -22.30
C ALA A 136 -14.81 12.04 -23.56
N ALA A 137 -15.78 12.94 -23.43
CA ALA A 137 -16.09 13.93 -24.45
C ALA A 137 -14.93 14.93 -24.56
#